data_fa0bb0d0ab7f659b60c042c1b4e3a0f8
#
_entry.id   fa0bb0d0ab7f659b60c042c1b4e3a0f8
#
_cell.length_a   1.000
_cell.length_b   1.000
_cell.length_c   1.000
_cell.angle_alpha   90.00
_cell.angle_beta   90.00
_cell.angle_gamma   90.00
#
_symmetry.space_group_name_H-M   'P 1'
#
loop_
_entity.id
_entity.type
_entity.pdbx_description
1 polymer ?
#
loop_
_entity_poly.entity_id
_entity_poly.type
_entity_poly.pdbx_seq_one_letter_code
_entity_poly.pdbx_strand_id
1 'polypeptide(L)'
;MSMVVQHNMQAANANRMLGITSGAQAKSTEKLSSGYKINRAADDAAGLTISEKMRKQIRGLDKASSNAQDGVSSVQTAEGALTEVHSMLQRMNELAVQAANGTNSKDTDRKAIQDEIDQLNTEIDRVAETTKFNEIYLLKGDDGEKTVNMNAHDAGLKGTLVDNGSGKATFTMKALSAGDSVSIGGKNYTIGSTAADAQKIVDAQKKVGGKVTVNGVEYTYDNADKKWKDADGNDVNIGTGANAGEIKIGAGDKVSDGTTTLTAMTDEKNAAGAATADGVDDNDNSVITAEKAYSLAKDELVAANHIGDTENTAAVAQDTTNRNIFKITTGSAKVANTLSFSLHVGADADMTNKITVDIDTMNSANLGIKGLNVTDKNGTA
;
A
#
# COMPACT_ATOMS: atom_id res chain seq x y z
N MET A 1 -87.80 66.49 -50.64
CA MET A 1 -86.82 66.35 -49.53
C MET A 1 -85.90 65.17 -49.77
N SER A 2 -84.73 65.44 -50.23
CA SER A 2 -83.73 64.36 -50.40
C SER A 2 -83.06 64.05 -49.01
N MET A 3 -83.42 62.93 -48.48
CA MET A 3 -82.76 62.45 -47.28
C MET A 3 -81.34 62.00 -47.67
N VAL A 4 -80.36 62.86 -47.41
CA VAL A 4 -78.97 62.49 -47.58
C VAL A 4 -78.56 61.56 -46.41
N VAL A 5 -78.53 60.25 -46.65
CA VAL A 5 -78.01 59.28 -45.71
C VAL A 5 -76.52 59.24 -45.89
N GLN A 6 -75.80 60.31 -45.42
CA GLN A 6 -74.37 60.38 -45.52
C GLN A 6 -73.64 59.60 -44.39
N HIS A 7 -74.31 59.24 -43.31
CA HIS A 7 -73.77 58.48 -42.22
C HIS A 7 -74.77 57.50 -41.61
N ASN A 8 -74.74 56.28 -42.05
CA ASN A 8 -75.50 55.22 -41.40
C ASN A 8 -74.79 54.74 -40.13
N MET A 9 -75.05 55.45 -39.02
CA MET A 9 -74.41 55.16 -37.74
C MET A 9 -74.71 53.75 -37.21
N GLN A 10 -75.85 53.18 -37.58
CA GLN A 10 -76.25 51.81 -37.20
C GLN A 10 -75.43 50.79 -37.97
N ALA A 11 -75.23 50.95 -39.27
CA ALA A 11 -74.43 50.08 -40.08
C ALA A 11 -72.90 50.17 -39.68
N ALA A 12 -72.43 51.38 -39.41
CA ALA A 12 -71.08 51.60 -38.94
C ALA A 12 -70.84 50.95 -37.56
N ASN A 13 -71.81 51.04 -36.64
CA ASN A 13 -71.75 50.39 -35.33
C ASN A 13 -71.82 48.85 -35.44
N ALA A 14 -72.69 48.33 -36.32
CA ALA A 14 -72.82 46.90 -36.58
C ALA A 14 -71.53 46.34 -37.17
N ASN A 15 -70.86 47.05 -38.08
CA ASN A 15 -69.58 46.66 -38.68
C ASN A 15 -68.41 46.68 -37.64
N ARG A 16 -68.46 47.69 -36.76
CA ARG A 16 -67.50 47.74 -35.63
C ARG A 16 -67.70 46.57 -34.69
N MET A 17 -68.94 46.23 -34.33
CA MET A 17 -69.24 45.11 -33.45
C MET A 17 -68.93 43.78 -34.08
N LEU A 18 -69.15 43.62 -35.40
CA LEU A 18 -68.71 42.45 -36.15
C LEU A 18 -67.17 42.29 -36.14
N GLY A 19 -66.50 43.38 -36.33
CA GLY A 19 -64.99 43.37 -36.24
C GLY A 19 -64.49 42.96 -34.86
N ILE A 20 -65.12 43.47 -33.79
CA ILE A 20 -64.73 43.07 -32.40
C ILE A 20 -65.06 41.59 -32.14
N THR A 21 -66.28 41.11 -32.58
CA THR A 21 -66.65 39.70 -32.41
C THR A 21 -65.73 38.76 -33.20
N SER A 22 -65.44 39.08 -34.46
CA SER A 22 -64.52 38.33 -35.31
C SER A 22 -63.15 38.28 -34.71
N GLY A 23 -62.63 39.39 -34.16
CA GLY A 23 -61.33 39.43 -33.44
C GLY A 23 -61.37 38.59 -32.17
N ALA A 24 -62.46 38.60 -31.40
CA ALA A 24 -62.62 37.77 -30.23
C ALA A 24 -62.64 36.25 -30.55
N GLN A 25 -63.42 35.93 -31.64
CA GLN A 25 -63.48 34.55 -32.16
C GLN A 25 -62.12 34.07 -32.64
N ALA A 26 -61.34 34.85 -33.39
CA ALA A 26 -60.00 34.52 -33.86
C ALA A 26 -59.06 34.26 -32.69
N LYS A 27 -59.08 35.07 -31.63
CA LYS A 27 -58.29 34.85 -30.40
C LYS A 27 -58.73 33.58 -29.67
N SER A 28 -60.02 33.29 -29.58
CA SER A 28 -60.45 32.04 -28.92
C SER A 28 -60.08 30.81 -29.72
N THR A 29 -60.17 30.87 -31.05
CA THR A 29 -59.73 29.80 -31.96
C THR A 29 -58.21 29.62 -31.88
N GLU A 30 -57.40 30.69 -31.79
CA GLU A 30 -55.93 30.65 -31.60
C GLU A 30 -55.55 29.94 -30.27
N LYS A 31 -56.23 30.27 -29.17
CA LYS A 31 -56.04 29.63 -27.87
C LYS A 31 -56.44 28.15 -27.87
N LEU A 32 -57.52 27.82 -28.51
CA LEU A 32 -58.01 26.44 -28.62
C LEU A 32 -57.06 25.59 -29.48
N SER A 33 -56.65 26.16 -30.63
CA SER A 33 -55.71 25.47 -31.55
C SER A 33 -54.31 25.26 -30.95
N SER A 34 -53.79 26.25 -30.24
CA SER A 34 -52.47 26.17 -29.57
C SER A 34 -52.47 25.35 -28.31
N GLY A 35 -53.62 25.24 -27.64
CA GLY A 35 -53.74 24.64 -26.31
C GLY A 35 -53.19 25.51 -25.18
N TYR A 36 -52.72 26.73 -25.48
CA TYR A 36 -52.16 27.65 -24.48
C TYR A 36 -53.10 28.80 -24.19
N LYS A 37 -53.19 29.17 -22.89
CA LYS A 37 -53.99 30.33 -22.45
C LYS A 37 -53.37 31.65 -22.91
N ILE A 38 -52.03 31.74 -22.98
CA ILE A 38 -51.24 32.90 -23.34
C ILE A 38 -50.43 32.56 -24.58
N ASN A 39 -50.73 33.19 -25.73
CA ASN A 39 -50.05 32.95 -27.00
C ASN A 39 -49.16 34.12 -27.43
N ARG A 40 -49.56 35.33 -27.03
CA ARG A 40 -48.85 36.55 -27.38
C ARG A 40 -48.55 37.39 -26.15
N ALA A 41 -47.46 38.18 -26.21
CA ALA A 41 -47.14 39.14 -25.14
C ALA A 41 -48.28 40.14 -24.84
N ALA A 42 -49.15 40.43 -25.84
CA ALA A 42 -50.31 41.29 -25.69
C ALA A 42 -51.45 40.66 -24.88
N ASP A 43 -51.46 39.32 -24.68
CA ASP A 43 -52.45 38.66 -23.86
C ASP A 43 -52.18 38.81 -22.36
N ASP A 44 -50.93 38.60 -21.97
CA ASP A 44 -50.38 38.80 -20.62
C ASP A 44 -48.86 38.74 -20.69
N ALA A 45 -48.21 39.90 -20.68
CA ALA A 45 -46.74 40.02 -20.77
C ALA A 45 -46.05 39.44 -19.53
N ALA A 46 -46.62 39.61 -18.35
CA ALA A 46 -46.04 39.11 -17.10
C ALA A 46 -46.18 37.59 -17.02
N GLY A 47 -47.35 37.04 -17.32
CA GLY A 47 -47.61 35.62 -17.36
C GLY A 47 -46.78 34.90 -18.41
N LEU A 48 -46.59 35.50 -19.60
CA LEU A 48 -45.74 34.95 -20.65
C LEU A 48 -44.28 34.87 -20.18
N THR A 49 -43.74 35.95 -19.58
CA THR A 49 -42.36 35.97 -19.06
C THR A 49 -42.14 34.88 -17.99
N ILE A 50 -43.08 34.72 -17.06
CA ILE A 50 -43.00 33.68 -16.03
C ILE A 50 -43.07 32.29 -16.66
N SER A 51 -44.02 32.08 -17.62
CA SER A 51 -44.14 30.80 -18.31
C SER A 51 -42.89 30.41 -19.10
N GLU A 52 -42.30 31.32 -19.85
CA GLU A 52 -41.06 31.06 -20.58
C GLU A 52 -39.86 30.83 -19.65
N LYS A 53 -39.79 31.53 -18.51
CA LYS A 53 -38.80 31.27 -17.47
C LYS A 53 -38.95 29.86 -16.90
N MET A 54 -40.20 29.46 -16.56
CA MET A 54 -40.45 28.09 -16.06
C MET A 54 -40.16 27.04 -17.14
N ARG A 55 -40.49 27.27 -18.39
CA ARG A 55 -40.20 26.36 -19.50
C ARG A 55 -38.70 26.21 -19.72
N LYS A 56 -37.92 27.31 -19.61
CA LYS A 56 -36.48 27.27 -19.62
C LYS A 56 -35.94 26.42 -18.46
N GLN A 57 -36.49 26.60 -17.25
CA GLN A 57 -36.10 25.83 -16.07
C GLN A 57 -36.41 24.34 -16.23
N ILE A 58 -37.58 23.98 -16.73
CA ILE A 58 -37.98 22.58 -16.99
C ILE A 58 -36.99 21.93 -17.96
N ARG A 59 -36.68 22.56 -19.12
CA ARG A 59 -35.72 22.03 -20.08
C ARG A 59 -34.32 21.95 -19.50
N GLY A 60 -33.92 22.90 -18.63
CA GLY A 60 -32.65 22.88 -17.91
C GLY A 60 -32.59 21.71 -16.95
N LEU A 61 -33.63 21.45 -16.17
CA LEU A 61 -33.72 20.32 -15.25
C LEU A 61 -33.76 18.96 -15.98
N ASP A 62 -34.46 18.86 -17.11
CA ASP A 62 -34.49 17.65 -17.93
C ASP A 62 -33.04 17.34 -18.42
N LYS A 63 -32.32 18.38 -18.89
CA LYS A 63 -30.92 18.19 -19.29
C LYS A 63 -30.02 17.88 -18.11
N ALA A 64 -30.22 18.51 -16.96
CA ALA A 64 -29.49 18.21 -15.72
C ALA A 64 -29.72 16.77 -15.28
N SER A 65 -30.93 16.25 -15.36
CA SER A 65 -31.24 14.85 -15.08
C SER A 65 -30.54 13.90 -16.04
N SER A 66 -30.52 14.22 -17.34
CA SER A 66 -29.73 13.44 -18.32
C SER A 66 -28.24 13.44 -18.00
N ASN A 67 -27.66 14.61 -17.67
CA ASN A 67 -26.25 14.72 -17.29
C ASN A 67 -25.93 13.91 -16.02
N ALA A 68 -26.85 13.91 -15.04
CA ALA A 68 -26.69 13.08 -13.83
C ALA A 68 -26.70 11.59 -14.16
N GLN A 69 -27.58 11.14 -15.07
CA GLN A 69 -27.62 9.75 -15.54
C GLN A 69 -26.35 9.35 -16.29
N ASP A 70 -25.80 10.24 -17.12
CA ASP A 70 -24.50 10.03 -17.78
C ASP A 70 -23.38 9.88 -16.75
N GLY A 71 -23.40 10.71 -15.68
CA GLY A 71 -22.47 10.61 -14.58
C GLY A 71 -22.59 9.28 -13.81
N VAL A 72 -23.79 8.84 -13.50
CA VAL A 72 -24.02 7.53 -12.87
C VAL A 72 -23.49 6.40 -13.76
N SER A 73 -23.73 6.46 -15.06
CA SER A 73 -23.25 5.45 -16.02
C SER A 73 -21.72 5.43 -16.11
N SER A 74 -21.05 6.59 -16.02
CA SER A 74 -19.58 6.67 -16.00
C SER A 74 -19.01 6.05 -14.71
N VAL A 75 -19.59 6.33 -13.55
CA VAL A 75 -19.18 5.74 -12.27
C VAL A 75 -19.41 4.22 -12.28
N GLN A 76 -20.54 3.74 -12.77
CA GLN A 76 -20.82 2.30 -12.89
C GLN A 76 -19.83 1.60 -13.82
N THR A 77 -19.39 2.25 -14.89
CA THR A 77 -18.34 1.72 -15.78
C THR A 77 -17.00 1.61 -15.04
N ALA A 78 -16.65 2.65 -14.25
CA ALA A 78 -15.44 2.61 -13.42
C ALA A 78 -15.53 1.53 -12.33
N GLU A 79 -16.67 1.39 -11.64
CA GLU A 79 -16.90 0.35 -10.63
C GLU A 79 -16.78 -1.07 -11.21
N GLY A 80 -17.28 -1.29 -12.43
CA GLY A 80 -17.12 -2.57 -13.13
C GLY A 80 -15.64 -2.90 -13.33
N ALA A 81 -14.85 -1.95 -13.84
CA ALA A 81 -13.42 -2.13 -14.04
C ALA A 81 -12.66 -2.30 -12.71
N LEU A 82 -13.03 -1.56 -11.66
CA LEU A 82 -12.45 -1.71 -10.32
C LEU A 82 -12.71 -3.08 -9.71
N THR A 83 -13.85 -3.70 -10.02
CA THR A 83 -14.16 -5.07 -9.59
C THR A 83 -13.19 -6.07 -10.21
N GLU A 84 -12.83 -5.90 -11.48
CA GLU A 84 -11.81 -6.72 -12.14
C GLU A 84 -10.41 -6.50 -11.51
N VAL A 85 -10.03 -5.24 -11.28
CA VAL A 85 -8.76 -4.93 -10.59
C VAL A 85 -8.73 -5.57 -9.20
N HIS A 86 -9.82 -5.50 -8.45
CA HIS A 86 -9.90 -6.13 -7.13
C HIS A 86 -9.71 -7.66 -7.19
N SER A 87 -10.32 -8.31 -8.18
CA SER A 87 -10.16 -9.75 -8.41
C SER A 87 -8.70 -10.12 -8.73
N MET A 88 -8.02 -9.30 -9.54
CA MET A 88 -6.60 -9.47 -9.85
C MET A 88 -5.72 -9.29 -8.61
N LEU A 89 -6.00 -8.29 -7.77
CA LEU A 89 -5.28 -8.07 -6.51
C LEU A 89 -5.49 -9.23 -5.52
N GLN A 90 -6.69 -9.79 -5.43
CA GLN A 90 -6.95 -11.00 -4.64
C GLN A 90 -6.14 -12.19 -5.15
N ARG A 91 -6.08 -12.37 -6.46
CA ARG A 91 -5.26 -13.44 -7.07
C ARG A 91 -3.77 -13.24 -6.79
N MET A 92 -3.27 -12.01 -6.87
CA MET A 92 -1.88 -11.69 -6.51
C MET A 92 -1.58 -12.02 -5.04
N ASN A 93 -2.52 -11.73 -4.12
CA ASN A 93 -2.37 -12.09 -2.71
C ASN A 93 -2.31 -13.61 -2.51
N GLU A 94 -3.16 -14.39 -3.21
CA GLU A 94 -3.11 -15.85 -3.18
C GLU A 94 -1.75 -16.37 -3.67
N LEU A 95 -1.24 -15.81 -4.77
CA LEU A 95 0.06 -16.16 -5.34
C LEU A 95 1.21 -15.82 -4.38
N ALA A 96 1.15 -14.67 -3.71
CA ALA A 96 2.15 -14.29 -2.72
C ALA A 96 2.15 -15.26 -1.52
N VAL A 97 0.98 -15.66 -1.03
CA VAL A 97 0.85 -16.66 0.03
C VAL A 97 1.36 -18.03 -0.45
N GLN A 98 1.07 -18.39 -1.69
CA GLN A 98 1.58 -19.64 -2.28
C GLN A 98 3.11 -19.61 -2.40
N ALA A 99 3.70 -18.50 -2.84
CA ALA A 99 5.15 -18.32 -2.95
C ALA A 99 5.85 -18.39 -1.59
N ALA A 100 5.19 -17.95 -0.51
CA ALA A 100 5.69 -18.01 0.85
C ALA A 100 5.76 -19.45 1.41
N ASN A 101 5.13 -20.43 0.74
CA ASN A 101 5.20 -21.82 1.17
C ASN A 101 6.61 -22.38 0.92
N GLY A 102 7.26 -22.87 1.98
CA GLY A 102 8.63 -23.40 1.96
C GLY A 102 8.81 -24.68 1.11
N THR A 103 7.72 -25.31 0.60
CA THR A 103 7.81 -26.47 -0.28
C THR A 103 8.04 -26.10 -1.75
N ASN A 104 7.88 -24.82 -2.11
CA ASN A 104 8.04 -24.35 -3.49
C ASN A 104 9.51 -24.19 -3.86
N SER A 105 9.89 -24.75 -4.99
CA SER A 105 11.23 -24.60 -5.57
C SER A 105 11.48 -23.13 -5.96
N LYS A 106 12.67 -22.63 -5.63
CA LYS A 106 13.07 -21.24 -5.94
C LYS A 106 13.14 -20.96 -7.44
N ASP A 107 13.70 -21.90 -8.20
CA ASP A 107 14.08 -21.70 -9.59
C ASP A 107 12.96 -21.99 -10.57
N THR A 108 11.97 -22.79 -10.21
CA THR A 108 10.88 -23.19 -11.09
C THR A 108 9.52 -22.70 -10.60
N ASP A 109 9.13 -23.06 -9.38
CA ASP A 109 7.76 -22.82 -8.89
C ASP A 109 7.56 -21.32 -8.57
N ARG A 110 8.51 -20.70 -7.84
CA ARG A 110 8.43 -19.28 -7.52
C ARG A 110 8.59 -18.41 -8.76
N LYS A 111 9.40 -18.84 -9.73
CA LYS A 111 9.51 -18.13 -11.00
C LYS A 111 8.20 -18.16 -11.77
N ALA A 112 7.52 -19.30 -11.84
CA ALA A 112 6.22 -19.40 -12.48
C ALA A 112 5.16 -18.52 -11.79
N ILE A 113 5.21 -18.43 -10.45
CA ILE A 113 4.35 -17.53 -9.68
C ILE A 113 4.68 -16.06 -9.99
N GLN A 114 5.97 -15.72 -10.11
CA GLN A 114 6.39 -14.36 -10.47
C GLN A 114 5.91 -13.98 -11.86
N ASP A 115 6.05 -14.88 -12.83
CA ASP A 115 5.60 -14.64 -14.20
C ASP A 115 4.07 -14.38 -14.24
N GLU A 116 3.27 -15.06 -13.39
CA GLU A 116 1.83 -14.81 -13.25
C GLU A 116 1.56 -13.44 -12.59
N ILE A 117 2.31 -13.06 -11.55
CA ILE A 117 2.20 -11.74 -10.91
C ILE A 117 2.52 -10.62 -11.91
N ASP A 118 3.56 -10.79 -12.73
CA ASP A 118 3.94 -9.80 -13.75
C ASP A 118 2.86 -9.65 -14.84
N GLN A 119 2.20 -10.75 -15.20
CA GLN A 119 1.05 -10.71 -16.11
C GLN A 119 -0.15 -9.99 -15.49
N LEU A 120 -0.46 -10.24 -14.21
CA LEU A 120 -1.53 -9.54 -13.50
C LEU A 120 -1.24 -8.04 -13.39
N ASN A 121 0.00 -7.63 -13.11
CA ASN A 121 0.40 -6.23 -13.13
C ASN A 121 0.16 -5.59 -14.51
N THR A 122 0.55 -6.27 -15.58
CA THR A 122 0.33 -5.80 -16.95
C THR A 122 -1.17 -5.67 -17.26
N GLU A 123 -1.98 -6.62 -16.79
CA GLU A 123 -3.42 -6.59 -17.01
C GLU A 123 -4.11 -5.48 -16.21
N ILE A 124 -3.68 -5.20 -14.98
CA ILE A 124 -4.14 -4.05 -14.19
C ILE A 124 -3.83 -2.74 -14.92
N ASP A 125 -2.60 -2.58 -15.42
CA ASP A 125 -2.22 -1.40 -16.19
C ASP A 125 -3.06 -1.29 -17.47
N ARG A 126 -3.33 -2.41 -18.16
CA ARG A 126 -4.20 -2.43 -19.35
C ARG A 126 -5.63 -1.99 -19.00
N VAL A 127 -6.22 -2.49 -17.92
CA VAL A 127 -7.56 -2.08 -17.47
C VAL A 127 -7.59 -0.59 -17.17
N ALA A 128 -6.56 -0.07 -16.47
CA ALA A 128 -6.47 1.36 -16.17
C ALA A 128 -6.39 2.22 -17.44
N GLU A 129 -5.65 1.77 -18.46
CA GLU A 129 -5.44 2.52 -19.70
C GLU A 129 -6.61 2.39 -20.69
N THR A 130 -7.39 1.32 -20.63
CA THR A 130 -8.44 1.05 -21.62
C THR A 130 -9.85 1.38 -21.17
N THR A 131 -10.08 1.49 -19.85
CA THR A 131 -11.42 1.80 -19.32
C THR A 131 -11.80 3.24 -19.61
N LYS A 132 -12.78 3.42 -20.49
CA LYS A 132 -13.25 4.74 -20.94
C LYS A 132 -14.77 4.82 -21.00
N PHE A 133 -15.28 6.01 -20.79
CA PHE A 133 -16.67 6.38 -21.01
C PHE A 133 -16.70 7.64 -21.86
N ASN A 134 -17.39 7.59 -23.01
CA ASN A 134 -17.49 8.72 -23.94
C ASN A 134 -16.11 9.40 -24.21
N GLU A 135 -15.08 8.58 -24.55
CA GLU A 135 -13.69 9.00 -24.85
C GLU A 135 -12.87 9.51 -23.65
N ILE A 136 -13.47 9.64 -22.46
CA ILE A 136 -12.75 9.98 -21.22
C ILE A 136 -12.26 8.68 -20.60
N TYR A 137 -10.94 8.58 -20.34
CA TYR A 137 -10.32 7.46 -19.64
C TYR A 137 -10.55 7.64 -18.14
N LEU A 138 -11.31 6.72 -17.53
CA LEU A 138 -11.77 6.88 -16.15
C LEU A 138 -10.72 6.53 -15.10
N LEU A 139 -9.83 5.58 -15.39
CA LEU A 139 -8.87 5.03 -14.42
C LEU A 139 -7.41 5.39 -14.73
N LYS A 140 -7.17 6.08 -15.85
CA LYS A 140 -5.82 6.48 -16.27
C LYS A 140 -5.32 7.71 -15.52
N GLY A 141 -6.21 8.52 -14.98
CA GLY A 141 -5.91 9.83 -14.43
C GLY A 141 -5.96 10.97 -15.45
N ASP A 142 -5.69 12.17 -15.01
CA ASP A 142 -5.67 13.39 -15.83
C ASP A 142 -4.24 13.78 -16.20
N ASP A 143 -4.09 14.79 -17.07
CA ASP A 143 -2.79 15.33 -17.46
C ASP A 143 -2.03 15.91 -16.27
N GLY A 144 -0.72 15.68 -16.25
CA GLY A 144 0.18 16.05 -15.16
C GLY A 144 0.55 14.85 -14.27
N GLU A 145 1.54 15.05 -13.44
CA GLU A 145 2.08 14.02 -12.56
C GLU A 145 2.03 14.45 -11.10
N LYS A 146 1.66 13.54 -10.21
CA LYS A 146 1.82 13.67 -8.77
C LYS A 146 2.77 12.60 -8.27
N THR A 147 3.59 12.95 -7.27
CA THR A 147 4.41 11.96 -6.57
C THR A 147 3.61 11.38 -5.42
N VAL A 148 3.50 10.06 -5.39
CA VAL A 148 2.88 9.31 -4.30
C VAL A 148 3.97 8.58 -3.56
N ASN A 149 4.04 8.75 -2.24
CA ASN A 149 4.93 7.97 -1.39
C ASN A 149 4.28 6.63 -1.07
N MET A 150 5.05 5.56 -1.18
CA MET A 150 4.60 4.22 -0.81
C MET A 150 4.48 4.10 0.72
N ASN A 151 3.69 3.15 1.18
CA ASN A 151 3.65 2.80 2.59
C ASN A 151 4.95 2.13 3.01
N ALA A 152 5.37 2.37 4.26
CA ALA A 152 6.52 1.68 4.81
C ALA A 152 6.20 0.21 5.11
N HIS A 153 7.16 -0.67 4.84
CA HIS A 153 7.06 -2.11 5.07
C HIS A 153 8.09 -2.57 6.11
N ASP A 154 7.69 -3.48 6.99
CA ASP A 154 8.54 -4.08 8.03
C ASP A 154 9.26 -5.36 7.58
N ALA A 155 9.09 -5.75 6.31
CA ALA A 155 9.68 -6.97 5.74
C ALA A 155 9.33 -8.27 6.52
N GLY A 156 8.25 -8.30 7.28
CA GLY A 156 7.88 -9.43 8.14
C GLY A 156 8.81 -9.62 9.36
N LEU A 157 9.66 -8.65 9.67
CA LEU A 157 10.54 -8.67 10.83
C LEU A 157 9.75 -8.38 12.11
N LYS A 158 10.16 -9.03 13.21
CA LYS A 158 9.56 -8.76 14.52
C LYS A 158 10.05 -7.41 15.07
N GLY A 159 9.15 -6.45 15.15
CA GLY A 159 9.47 -5.09 15.62
C GLY A 159 8.27 -4.18 15.64
N THR A 160 8.51 -2.90 15.82
CA THR A 160 7.51 -1.85 15.79
C THR A 160 7.84 -0.91 14.64
N LEU A 161 6.92 -0.78 13.68
CA LEU A 161 6.99 0.17 12.59
C LEU A 161 6.13 1.40 12.95
N VAL A 162 6.72 2.58 12.88
CA VAL A 162 6.07 3.87 13.14
C VAL A 162 6.20 4.71 11.88
N ASP A 163 5.07 5.07 11.28
CA ASP A 163 5.03 6.02 10.17
C ASP A 163 5.19 7.45 10.72
N ASN A 164 6.19 8.16 10.21
CA ASN A 164 6.49 9.55 10.58
C ASN A 164 5.89 10.55 9.57
N GLY A 165 5.18 10.06 8.57
CA GLY A 165 4.61 10.86 7.49
C GLY A 165 5.65 11.32 6.45
N SER A 166 5.16 11.89 5.35
CA SER A 166 6.00 12.41 4.25
C SER A 166 7.01 11.40 3.68
N GLY A 167 6.62 10.14 3.57
CA GLY A 167 7.46 9.08 3.04
C GLY A 167 8.63 8.69 3.96
N LYS A 168 8.46 8.84 5.28
CA LYS A 168 9.46 8.45 6.28
C LYS A 168 8.83 7.60 7.37
N ALA A 169 9.55 6.55 7.79
CA ALA A 169 9.14 5.69 8.88
C ALA A 169 10.35 5.29 9.74
N THR A 170 10.06 4.80 10.93
CA THR A 170 11.08 4.25 11.83
C THR A 170 10.66 2.84 12.20
N PHE A 171 11.51 1.87 11.94
CA PHE A 171 11.35 0.50 12.37
C PHE A 171 12.29 0.22 13.54
N THR A 172 11.77 -0.32 14.63
CA THR A 172 12.54 -0.69 15.82
C THR A 172 12.33 -2.16 16.10
N MET A 173 13.38 -2.95 16.00
CA MET A 173 13.39 -4.35 16.43
C MET A 173 13.91 -4.48 17.85
N LYS A 174 13.68 -5.64 18.49
CA LYS A 174 14.29 -5.93 19.79
C LYS A 174 15.83 -5.86 19.68
N ALA A 175 16.47 -5.22 20.66
CA ALA A 175 17.93 -5.29 20.75
C ALA A 175 18.38 -6.75 20.91
N LEU A 176 19.30 -7.18 20.05
CA LEU A 176 19.78 -8.56 20.00
C LEU A 176 20.95 -8.74 20.96
N SER A 177 20.86 -9.79 21.76
CA SER A 177 21.94 -10.23 22.68
C SER A 177 22.38 -11.64 22.30
N ALA A 178 23.58 -12.01 22.68
CA ALA A 178 24.08 -13.36 22.49
C ALA A 178 23.12 -14.41 23.09
N GLY A 179 22.82 -15.45 22.33
CA GLY A 179 21.83 -16.47 22.64
C GLY A 179 20.39 -16.17 22.20
N ASP A 180 20.09 -14.92 21.77
CA ASP A 180 18.77 -14.61 21.20
C ASP A 180 18.57 -15.34 19.87
N SER A 181 17.30 -15.68 19.57
CA SER A 181 16.91 -16.21 18.27
C SER A 181 16.12 -15.14 17.50
N VAL A 182 16.45 -14.96 16.24
CA VAL A 182 15.79 -14.01 15.34
C VAL A 182 15.46 -14.67 14.00
N SER A 183 14.31 -14.37 13.45
CA SER A 183 13.93 -14.80 12.10
C SER A 183 14.06 -13.63 11.13
N ILE A 184 14.86 -13.81 10.07
CA ILE A 184 15.12 -12.82 9.04
C ILE A 184 15.04 -13.51 7.67
N GLY A 185 14.26 -12.96 6.75
CA GLY A 185 14.10 -13.54 5.41
C GLY A 185 13.60 -14.98 5.41
N GLY A 186 12.79 -15.38 6.41
CA GLY A 186 12.27 -16.74 6.56
C GLY A 186 13.25 -17.75 7.14
N LYS A 187 14.50 -17.33 7.49
CA LYS A 187 15.49 -18.16 8.18
C LYS A 187 15.56 -17.81 9.66
N ASN A 188 15.75 -18.80 10.51
CA ASN A 188 15.96 -18.61 11.94
C ASN A 188 17.46 -18.60 12.22
N TYR A 189 17.92 -17.55 12.90
CA TYR A 189 19.29 -17.38 13.30
C TYR A 189 19.39 -17.32 14.82
N THR A 190 20.48 -17.83 15.37
CA THR A 190 20.87 -17.66 16.76
C THR A 190 22.01 -16.66 16.84
N ILE A 191 21.90 -15.69 17.74
CA ILE A 191 22.97 -14.71 17.92
C ILE A 191 24.10 -15.37 18.70
N GLY A 192 25.23 -15.54 18.05
CA GLY A 192 26.46 -16.08 18.63
C GLY A 192 27.12 -15.10 19.59
N SER A 193 28.07 -15.59 20.33
CA SER A 193 28.87 -14.81 21.28
C SER A 193 30.36 -14.94 20.97
N THR A 194 31.17 -14.09 21.57
CA THR A 194 32.61 -14.31 21.63
C THR A 194 32.94 -15.41 22.64
N ALA A 195 34.09 -16.07 22.49
CA ALA A 195 34.57 -17.02 23.49
C ALA A 195 34.70 -16.37 24.89
N ALA A 196 35.05 -15.08 24.91
CA ALA A 196 35.15 -14.31 26.18
C ALA A 196 33.77 -14.09 26.84
N ASP A 197 32.71 -13.86 26.07
CA ASP A 197 31.37 -13.71 26.64
C ASP A 197 30.77 -15.05 27.09
N ALA A 198 31.00 -16.12 26.35
CA ALA A 198 30.64 -17.48 26.73
C ALA A 198 31.44 -17.92 28.01
N GLN A 199 32.70 -17.52 28.16
CA GLN A 199 33.50 -17.76 29.37
C GLN A 199 32.88 -17.10 30.61
N LYS A 200 32.26 -15.93 30.48
CA LYS A 200 31.57 -15.26 31.62
C LYS A 200 30.47 -16.12 32.22
N ILE A 201 29.75 -16.94 31.42
CA ILE A 201 28.78 -17.90 31.92
C ILE A 201 29.43 -18.92 32.82
N VAL A 202 30.60 -19.49 32.40
CA VAL A 202 31.35 -20.44 33.19
C VAL A 202 31.84 -19.80 34.48
N ASP A 203 32.36 -18.57 34.39
CA ASP A 203 32.90 -17.86 35.56
C ASP A 203 31.79 -17.46 36.57
N ALA A 204 30.63 -17.13 36.10
CA ALA A 204 29.46 -16.84 36.95
C ALA A 204 28.95 -18.05 37.75
N GLN A 205 29.25 -19.27 37.27
CA GLN A 205 28.88 -20.52 37.95
C GLN A 205 29.99 -21.06 38.88
N LYS A 206 31.10 -20.33 39.08
CA LYS A 206 32.12 -20.65 40.07
C LYS A 206 31.62 -20.34 41.51
N LYS A 207 30.61 -21.09 41.92
CA LYS A 207 29.93 -21.00 43.24
C LYS A 207 29.55 -22.38 43.71
N VAL A 208 29.26 -22.54 45.01
CA VAL A 208 28.85 -23.82 45.57
C VAL A 208 27.71 -24.47 44.80
N GLY A 209 27.97 -25.66 44.24
CA GLY A 209 26.99 -26.40 43.44
C GLY A 209 26.63 -25.77 42.10
N GLY A 210 27.43 -24.80 41.61
CA GLY A 210 27.26 -24.21 40.28
C GLY A 210 27.51 -25.27 39.19
N LYS A 211 26.62 -25.22 38.18
CA LYS A 211 26.64 -26.17 37.06
C LYS A 211 26.77 -25.42 35.73
N VAL A 212 27.48 -26.01 34.81
CA VAL A 212 27.58 -25.52 33.45
C VAL A 212 27.60 -26.70 32.48
N THR A 213 26.93 -26.57 31.38
CA THR A 213 26.96 -27.54 30.29
C THR A 213 27.86 -26.98 29.18
N VAL A 214 28.90 -27.71 28.80
CA VAL A 214 29.78 -27.35 27.68
C VAL A 214 29.70 -28.45 26.64
N ASN A 215 29.34 -28.11 25.42
CA ASN A 215 29.14 -29.04 24.29
C ASN A 215 28.24 -30.24 24.63
N GLY A 216 27.19 -30.00 25.43
CA GLY A 216 26.23 -31.01 25.85
C GLY A 216 26.62 -31.86 27.08
N VAL A 217 27.78 -31.63 27.66
CA VAL A 217 28.25 -32.33 28.87
C VAL A 217 28.13 -31.41 30.08
N GLU A 218 27.47 -31.87 31.15
CA GLU A 218 27.34 -31.11 32.40
C GLU A 218 28.55 -31.26 33.30
N TYR A 219 29.00 -30.14 33.85
CA TYR A 219 30.08 -30.03 34.80
C TYR A 219 29.61 -29.31 36.06
N THR A 220 30.13 -29.74 37.22
CA THR A 220 29.76 -29.16 38.53
C THR A 220 31.03 -28.52 39.16
N TYR A 221 30.84 -27.29 39.70
CA TYR A 221 31.95 -26.60 40.34
C TYR A 221 32.07 -27.05 41.80
N ASP A 222 33.27 -27.61 42.15
CA ASP A 222 33.65 -27.93 43.50
C ASP A 222 34.30 -26.70 44.16
N ASN A 223 33.62 -26.12 45.11
CA ASN A 223 34.06 -24.91 45.81
C ASN A 223 35.22 -25.18 46.80
N ALA A 224 35.35 -26.43 47.27
CA ALA A 224 36.43 -26.80 48.18
C ALA A 224 37.77 -26.83 47.46
N ASP A 225 37.82 -27.47 46.29
CA ASP A 225 39.00 -27.59 45.47
C ASP A 225 39.15 -26.43 44.46
N LYS A 226 38.12 -25.58 44.32
CA LYS A 226 38.00 -24.52 43.30
C LYS A 226 38.17 -25.03 41.88
N LYS A 227 37.62 -26.20 41.61
CA LYS A 227 37.77 -26.91 40.33
C LYS A 227 36.45 -27.34 39.73
N TRP A 228 36.41 -27.46 38.42
CA TRP A 228 35.33 -28.11 37.72
C TRP A 228 35.49 -29.61 37.69
N LYS A 229 34.44 -30.35 37.94
CA LYS A 229 34.40 -31.81 37.97
C LYS A 229 33.34 -32.35 37.01
N ASP A 230 33.63 -33.52 36.46
CA ASP A 230 32.66 -34.31 35.68
C ASP A 230 31.64 -35.03 36.58
N ALA A 231 30.73 -35.78 35.97
CA ALA A 231 29.73 -36.56 36.69
C ALA A 231 30.32 -37.63 37.63
N ASP A 232 31.55 -38.09 37.35
CA ASP A 232 32.26 -39.09 38.11
C ASP A 232 33.15 -38.49 39.22
N GLY A 233 33.16 -37.15 39.32
CA GLY A 233 33.94 -36.41 40.32
C GLY A 233 35.40 -36.17 39.99
N ASN A 234 35.81 -36.42 38.73
CA ASN A 234 37.17 -36.17 38.28
C ASN A 234 37.37 -34.71 37.87
N ASP A 235 38.58 -34.20 38.08
CA ASP A 235 38.96 -32.87 37.60
C ASP A 235 38.94 -32.82 36.08
N VAL A 236 38.24 -31.86 35.51
CA VAL A 236 38.15 -31.68 34.04
C VAL A 236 39.22 -30.73 33.55
N ASN A 237 39.59 -30.89 32.26
CA ASN A 237 40.46 -29.98 31.56
C ASN A 237 39.87 -29.75 30.18
N ILE A 238 39.22 -28.62 30.01
CA ILE A 238 38.50 -28.27 28.76
C ILE A 238 39.05 -26.98 28.18
N GLY A 239 39.35 -27.03 26.91
CA GLY A 239 39.89 -25.90 26.14
C GLY A 239 41.39 -25.77 26.13
N THR A 240 41.93 -25.06 25.15
CA THR A 240 43.37 -24.89 24.91
C THR A 240 44.01 -24.12 26.06
N GLY A 241 45.03 -24.75 26.69
CA GLY A 241 45.77 -24.15 27.80
C GLY A 241 45.00 -24.09 29.12
N ALA A 242 43.94 -24.91 29.31
CA ALA A 242 43.30 -25.10 30.59
C ALA A 242 44.18 -25.99 31.50
N ASN A 243 44.16 -25.74 32.82
CA ASN A 243 44.79 -26.61 33.82
C ASN A 243 43.77 -27.65 34.34
N ALA A 244 44.21 -28.64 35.13
CA ALA A 244 43.29 -29.59 35.72
C ALA A 244 42.25 -28.87 36.64
N GLY A 245 40.99 -29.08 36.37
CA GLY A 245 39.87 -28.40 37.05
C GLY A 245 39.48 -27.08 36.44
N GLU A 246 40.00 -26.71 35.27
CA GLU A 246 39.60 -25.49 34.56
C GLU A 246 38.78 -25.78 33.28
N ILE A 247 37.83 -24.88 32.99
CA ILE A 247 37.14 -24.82 31.73
C ILE A 247 37.48 -23.50 31.07
N LYS A 248 38.09 -23.54 29.90
CA LYS A 248 38.37 -22.40 29.03
C LYS A 248 37.61 -22.57 27.72
N ILE A 249 36.74 -21.62 27.44
CA ILE A 249 35.90 -21.66 26.25
C ILE A 249 36.70 -21.19 25.04
N GLY A 250 36.72 -22.05 24.03
CA GLY A 250 37.29 -21.76 22.71
C GLY A 250 36.18 -21.39 21.70
N ALA A 251 36.62 -21.00 20.50
CA ALA A 251 35.73 -20.83 19.38
C ALA A 251 35.07 -22.18 19.02
N GLY A 252 33.78 -22.17 18.71
CA GLY A 252 32.98 -23.36 18.42
C GLY A 252 32.28 -23.98 19.63
N ASP A 253 32.67 -23.61 20.87
CA ASP A 253 32.09 -24.19 22.08
C ASP A 253 30.68 -23.63 22.37
N LYS A 254 29.76 -24.53 22.73
CA LYS A 254 28.43 -24.18 23.20
C LYS A 254 28.32 -24.33 24.71
N VAL A 255 27.97 -23.23 25.39
CA VAL A 255 27.94 -23.15 26.85
C VAL A 255 26.56 -22.81 27.34
N SER A 256 26.08 -23.50 28.37
CA SER A 256 24.78 -23.22 29.02
C SER A 256 24.89 -23.33 30.53
N ASP A 257 24.21 -22.43 31.25
CA ASP A 257 23.98 -22.48 32.68
C ASP A 257 22.59 -23.03 33.06
N GLY A 258 21.88 -23.59 32.09
CA GLY A 258 20.49 -24.05 32.23
C GLY A 258 19.45 -22.97 31.98
N THR A 259 19.81 -21.69 31.97
CA THR A 259 18.93 -20.54 31.67
C THR A 259 19.33 -19.88 30.36
N THR A 260 20.61 -19.63 30.19
CA THR A 260 21.18 -18.99 29.01
C THR A 260 22.09 -19.99 28.28
N THR A 261 21.98 -20.06 26.97
CA THR A 261 22.86 -20.86 26.13
C THR A 261 23.56 -19.94 25.13
N LEU A 262 24.89 -19.93 25.15
CA LEU A 262 25.70 -19.17 24.20
C LEU A 262 26.56 -20.12 23.36
N THR A 263 26.71 -19.77 22.07
CA THR A 263 27.69 -20.42 21.18
C THR A 263 28.84 -19.45 20.95
N ALA A 264 30.04 -19.84 21.32
CA ALA A 264 31.23 -19.08 21.02
C ALA A 264 31.58 -19.28 19.54
N MET A 265 31.31 -18.28 18.72
CA MET A 265 31.47 -18.36 17.27
C MET A 265 32.90 -18.60 16.84
N THR A 266 33.05 -19.37 15.77
CA THR A 266 34.24 -19.42 14.94
C THR A 266 33.95 -18.62 13.67
N ASP A 267 34.54 -17.43 13.54
CA ASP A 267 34.30 -16.55 12.39
C ASP A 267 35.71 -16.09 11.90
N GLU A 268 36.42 -16.99 11.27
CA GLU A 268 37.74 -16.74 10.72
C GLU A 268 37.75 -16.63 9.19
N LYS A 269 36.69 -17.13 8.54
CA LYS A 269 36.56 -17.20 7.08
C LYS A 269 35.21 -16.69 6.63
N ASN A 270 35.17 -16.10 5.45
CA ASN A 270 33.92 -15.78 4.79
C ASN A 270 33.34 -17.00 4.05
N ALA A 271 32.09 -16.89 3.58
CA ALA A 271 31.41 -17.94 2.82
C ALA A 271 32.18 -18.42 1.56
N ALA A 272 33.10 -17.65 1.03
CA ALA A 272 34.00 -18.03 -0.07
C ALA A 272 35.30 -18.72 0.39
N GLY A 273 35.49 -18.90 1.71
CA GLY A 273 36.68 -19.53 2.30
C GLY A 273 37.90 -18.63 2.41
N ALA A 274 37.79 -17.32 2.16
CA ALA A 274 38.86 -16.35 2.40
C ALA A 274 38.97 -16.04 3.90
N ALA A 275 40.18 -15.83 4.41
CA ALA A 275 40.46 -15.51 5.81
C ALA A 275 39.97 -14.08 6.17
N THR A 276 38.65 -13.91 6.23
CA THR A 276 37.97 -12.64 6.54
C THR A 276 36.66 -12.96 7.27
N ALA A 277 36.51 -12.49 8.50
CA ALA A 277 35.28 -12.62 9.25
C ALA A 277 34.11 -11.99 8.49
N ASP A 278 32.98 -12.69 8.37
CA ASP A 278 31.80 -12.22 7.67
C ASP A 278 30.56 -12.14 8.58
N GLY A 279 30.73 -12.42 9.86
CA GLY A 279 29.69 -12.38 10.87
C GLY A 279 28.83 -13.64 10.92
N VAL A 280 29.22 -14.71 10.23
CA VAL A 280 28.59 -16.03 10.24
C VAL A 280 29.55 -17.05 10.83
N ASP A 281 29.04 -17.98 11.62
CA ASP A 281 29.89 -19.05 12.17
C ASP A 281 30.34 -20.00 11.06
N ASP A 282 31.66 -20.30 11.00
CA ASP A 282 32.25 -21.16 9.98
C ASP A 282 31.75 -22.61 10.01
N ASN A 283 31.18 -23.05 11.12
CA ASN A 283 30.69 -24.42 11.32
C ASN A 283 29.17 -24.52 11.32
N ASP A 284 28.49 -23.41 11.61
CA ASP A 284 27.02 -23.38 11.68
C ASP A 284 26.45 -22.05 11.11
N ASN A 285 26.06 -22.07 9.86
CA ASN A 285 25.48 -20.91 9.15
C ASN A 285 24.17 -20.37 9.79
N SER A 286 23.62 -21.02 10.80
CA SER A 286 22.49 -20.53 11.59
C SER A 286 22.92 -19.68 12.78
N VAL A 287 24.20 -19.63 13.10
CA VAL A 287 24.80 -18.80 14.17
C VAL A 287 25.46 -17.59 13.54
N ILE A 288 25.02 -16.40 13.91
CA ILE A 288 25.50 -15.15 13.32
C ILE A 288 25.74 -14.09 14.40
N THR A 289 26.59 -13.12 14.11
CA THR A 289 26.74 -11.95 14.99
C THR A 289 25.50 -11.07 14.98
N ALA A 290 25.27 -10.31 16.05
CA ALA A 290 24.17 -9.32 16.10
C ALA A 290 24.30 -8.28 14.98
N GLU A 291 25.54 -7.91 14.62
CA GLU A 291 25.80 -6.98 13.51
C GLU A 291 25.38 -7.54 12.17
N LYS A 292 25.69 -8.80 11.91
CA LYS A 292 25.24 -9.51 10.70
C LYS A 292 23.74 -9.61 10.66
N ALA A 293 23.09 -9.92 11.79
CA ALA A 293 21.63 -9.97 11.88
C ALA A 293 21.00 -8.60 11.55
N TYR A 294 21.54 -7.50 12.07
CA TYR A 294 21.05 -6.17 11.73
C TYR A 294 21.31 -5.80 10.26
N SER A 295 22.45 -6.22 9.69
CA SER A 295 22.73 -6.01 8.26
C SER A 295 21.72 -6.76 7.39
N LEU A 296 21.45 -8.03 7.68
CA LEU A 296 20.45 -8.82 6.98
C LEU A 296 19.05 -8.21 7.12
N ALA A 297 18.67 -7.79 8.33
CA ALA A 297 17.40 -7.12 8.57
C ALA A 297 17.29 -5.80 7.78
N LYS A 298 18.37 -5.03 7.67
CA LYS A 298 18.43 -3.83 6.85
C LYS A 298 18.20 -4.15 5.37
N ASP A 299 18.86 -5.19 4.86
CA ASP A 299 18.75 -5.59 3.45
C ASP A 299 17.33 -6.03 3.11
N GLU A 300 16.66 -6.77 4.00
CA GLU A 300 15.26 -7.14 3.87
C GLU A 300 14.33 -5.90 3.89
N LEU A 301 14.59 -4.96 4.80
CA LEU A 301 13.82 -3.69 4.86
C LEU A 301 14.02 -2.86 3.59
N VAL A 302 15.23 -2.81 3.03
CA VAL A 302 15.51 -2.14 1.76
C VAL A 302 14.70 -2.80 0.64
N ALA A 303 14.78 -4.12 0.53
CA ALA A 303 14.07 -4.86 -0.52
C ALA A 303 12.55 -4.66 -0.43
N ALA A 304 11.98 -4.73 0.78
CA ALA A 304 10.54 -4.54 0.99
C ALA A 304 10.08 -3.11 0.67
N ASN A 305 10.88 -2.10 0.98
CA ASN A 305 10.51 -0.70 0.75
C ASN A 305 10.78 -0.23 -0.69
N HIS A 306 11.45 -1.04 -1.52
CA HIS A 306 11.55 -0.82 -2.96
C HIS A 306 10.32 -1.30 -3.75
N ILE A 307 9.40 -2.01 -3.11
CA ILE A 307 8.14 -2.40 -3.75
C ILE A 307 7.33 -1.14 -4.06
N GLY A 308 6.92 -0.98 -5.32
CA GLY A 308 6.22 0.21 -5.81
C GLY A 308 7.11 1.43 -6.09
N ASP A 309 8.40 1.40 -5.77
CA ASP A 309 9.32 2.52 -5.96
C ASP A 309 9.78 2.64 -7.44
N THR A 310 9.15 3.53 -8.18
CA THR A 310 9.53 3.80 -9.58
C THR A 310 10.60 4.88 -9.72
N GLU A 311 10.79 5.69 -8.67
CA GLU A 311 11.75 6.79 -8.64
C GLU A 311 13.07 6.43 -7.96
N ASN A 312 13.19 5.19 -7.46
CA ASN A 312 14.38 4.69 -6.76
C ASN A 312 14.77 5.55 -5.55
N THR A 313 13.77 5.95 -4.76
CA THR A 313 13.93 6.82 -3.58
C THR A 313 14.01 6.06 -2.27
N ALA A 314 13.63 4.77 -2.28
CA ALA A 314 13.66 3.93 -1.09
C ALA A 314 15.07 3.81 -0.51
N ALA A 315 15.20 4.02 0.78
CA ALA A 315 16.46 3.89 1.49
C ALA A 315 16.23 3.51 2.95
N VAL A 316 17.13 2.70 3.51
CA VAL A 316 17.11 2.35 4.93
C VAL A 316 18.45 2.67 5.55
N ALA A 317 18.45 3.52 6.56
CA ALA A 317 19.61 3.88 7.35
C ALA A 317 19.49 3.31 8.77
N GLN A 318 20.48 2.53 9.19
CA GLN A 318 20.57 2.06 10.56
C GLN A 318 21.05 3.21 11.47
N ASP A 319 20.47 3.35 12.65
CA ASP A 319 20.93 4.33 13.63
C ASP A 319 22.30 3.93 14.18
N THR A 320 23.21 4.90 14.28
CA THR A 320 24.61 4.64 14.69
C THR A 320 24.76 4.35 16.18
N THR A 321 23.84 4.85 17.00
CA THR A 321 23.86 4.67 18.45
C THR A 321 23.02 3.46 18.87
N ASN A 322 21.83 3.35 18.33
CA ASN A 322 20.89 2.26 18.62
C ASN A 322 20.74 1.41 17.37
N ARG A 323 21.60 0.41 17.21
CA ARG A 323 21.68 -0.42 16.00
C ARG A 323 20.42 -1.20 15.66
N ASN A 324 19.54 -1.39 16.63
CA ASN A 324 18.22 -2.01 16.45
C ASN A 324 17.14 -1.07 15.89
N ILE A 325 17.49 0.20 15.58
CA ILE A 325 16.60 1.21 15.02
C ILE A 325 16.98 1.48 13.57
N PHE A 326 15.99 1.41 12.68
CA PHE A 326 16.14 1.65 11.25
C PHE A 326 15.27 2.82 10.83
N LYS A 327 15.88 3.83 10.22
CA LYS A 327 15.20 4.98 9.60
C LYS A 327 14.93 4.64 8.15
N ILE A 328 13.67 4.54 7.80
CA ILE A 328 13.20 4.16 6.47
C ILE A 328 12.78 5.44 5.73
N THR A 329 13.28 5.61 4.52
CA THR A 329 12.68 6.47 3.51
C THR A 329 11.94 5.54 2.56
N THR A 330 10.63 5.74 2.41
CA THR A 330 9.81 4.87 1.56
C THR A 330 10.06 5.15 0.09
N GLY A 331 9.78 4.17 -0.75
CA GLY A 331 9.75 4.37 -2.19
C GLY A 331 8.71 5.40 -2.59
N SER A 332 8.86 5.94 -3.78
CA SER A 332 7.89 6.85 -4.38
C SER A 332 7.63 6.50 -5.84
N ALA A 333 6.44 6.85 -6.31
CA ALA A 333 6.07 6.70 -7.70
C ALA A 333 5.51 8.01 -8.25
N LYS A 334 5.86 8.33 -9.50
CA LYS A 334 5.16 9.35 -10.28
C LYS A 334 3.98 8.73 -10.98
N VAL A 335 2.81 9.25 -10.70
CA VAL A 335 1.56 8.78 -11.27
C VAL A 335 0.77 9.95 -11.83
N ALA A 336 -0.14 9.68 -12.76
CA ALA A 336 -1.02 10.71 -13.29
C ALA A 336 -1.86 11.36 -12.19
N ASN A 337 -2.23 12.62 -12.36
CA ASN A 337 -3.12 13.31 -11.44
C ASN A 337 -4.48 12.61 -11.38
N THR A 338 -5.22 12.87 -10.31
CA THR A 338 -6.61 12.45 -10.15
C THR A 338 -7.45 13.02 -11.29
N LEU A 339 -8.20 12.17 -12.00
CA LEU A 339 -9.18 12.62 -12.98
C LEU A 339 -10.30 13.35 -12.25
N SER A 340 -10.56 14.59 -12.62
CA SER A 340 -11.66 15.39 -12.05
C SER A 340 -12.54 15.94 -13.17
N PHE A 341 -13.81 15.56 -13.18
CA PHE A 341 -14.78 16.11 -14.12
C PHE A 341 -16.05 16.56 -13.42
N SER A 342 -16.65 17.62 -13.94
CA SER A 342 -17.82 18.24 -13.34
C SER A 342 -19.08 17.99 -14.17
N LEU A 343 -20.10 17.44 -13.56
CA LEU A 343 -21.42 17.24 -14.12
C LEU A 343 -22.32 18.44 -13.78
N HIS A 344 -22.88 19.11 -14.77
CA HIS A 344 -23.82 20.21 -14.54
C HIS A 344 -25.22 19.64 -14.29
N VAL A 345 -25.74 19.86 -13.08
CA VAL A 345 -27.02 19.31 -12.61
C VAL A 345 -28.07 20.39 -12.25
N GLY A 346 -27.86 21.62 -12.73
CA GLY A 346 -28.73 22.75 -12.48
C GLY A 346 -29.59 23.12 -13.68
N ALA A 347 -30.70 23.84 -13.40
CA ALA A 347 -31.59 24.37 -14.44
C ALA A 347 -31.00 25.54 -15.23
N ASP A 348 -30.07 26.28 -14.62
CA ASP A 348 -29.39 27.45 -15.19
C ASP A 348 -27.89 27.17 -15.30
N ALA A 349 -27.22 27.87 -16.23
CA ALA A 349 -25.78 27.73 -16.46
C ALA A 349 -24.89 28.30 -15.32
N ASP A 350 -25.42 28.30 -14.12
CA ASP A 350 -24.68 28.78 -12.93
C ASP A 350 -23.66 27.75 -12.48
N MET A 351 -22.44 28.23 -12.16
CA MET A 351 -21.30 27.38 -11.77
C MET A 351 -21.50 26.67 -10.43
N THR A 352 -22.49 27.07 -9.63
CA THR A 352 -22.77 26.48 -8.31
C THR A 352 -23.50 25.13 -8.38
N ASN A 353 -24.14 24.82 -9.50
CA ASN A 353 -24.93 23.60 -9.68
C ASN A 353 -24.13 22.50 -10.41
N LYS A 354 -22.95 22.16 -9.87
CA LYS A 354 -22.07 21.11 -10.41
C LYS A 354 -21.82 20.03 -9.36
N ILE A 355 -21.79 18.79 -9.79
CA ILE A 355 -21.28 17.67 -9.04
C ILE A 355 -19.91 17.34 -9.63
N THR A 356 -18.87 17.38 -8.83
CA THR A 356 -17.54 16.96 -9.22
C THR A 356 -17.37 15.49 -8.89
N VAL A 357 -16.85 14.73 -9.84
CA VAL A 357 -16.47 13.32 -9.67
C VAL A 357 -14.96 13.26 -9.80
N ASP A 358 -14.32 12.78 -8.75
CA ASP A 358 -12.87 12.61 -8.68
C ASP A 358 -12.55 11.11 -8.68
N ILE A 359 -11.70 10.66 -9.61
CA ILE A 359 -11.28 9.26 -9.75
C ILE A 359 -9.76 9.23 -9.78
N ASP A 360 -9.15 8.55 -8.82
CA ASP A 360 -7.70 8.35 -8.81
C ASP A 360 -7.28 7.36 -9.89
N THR A 361 -6.05 7.52 -10.37
CA THR A 361 -5.45 6.55 -11.29
C THR A 361 -5.28 5.20 -10.60
N MET A 362 -5.57 4.11 -11.33
CA MET A 362 -5.55 2.74 -10.80
C MET A 362 -4.52 1.85 -11.49
N ASN A 363 -3.39 2.42 -11.90
CA ASN A 363 -2.27 1.65 -12.44
C ASN A 363 -1.46 0.96 -11.32
N SER A 364 -0.65 -0.01 -11.69
CA SER A 364 0.20 -0.79 -10.78
C SER A 364 1.15 0.07 -9.95
N ALA A 365 1.62 1.20 -10.50
CA ALA A 365 2.49 2.15 -9.81
C ALA A 365 1.75 2.89 -8.66
N ASN A 366 0.52 3.39 -8.91
CA ASN A 366 -0.28 4.06 -7.88
C ASN A 366 -0.75 3.10 -6.79
N LEU A 367 -1.02 1.84 -7.16
CA LEU A 367 -1.40 0.78 -6.22
C LEU A 367 -0.20 0.27 -5.40
N GLY A 368 1.03 0.69 -5.73
CA GLY A 368 2.23 0.30 -5.02
C GLY A 368 2.64 -1.16 -5.20
N ILE A 369 2.13 -1.83 -6.23
CA ILE A 369 2.40 -3.25 -6.51
C ILE A 369 3.45 -3.47 -7.61
N LYS A 370 3.87 -2.41 -8.28
CA LYS A 370 4.89 -2.48 -9.31
C LYS A 370 6.24 -2.88 -8.69
N GLY A 371 6.86 -3.90 -9.26
CA GLY A 371 8.13 -4.42 -8.72
C GLY A 371 7.99 -5.41 -7.55
N LEU A 372 6.76 -5.86 -7.24
CA LEU A 372 6.55 -6.96 -6.31
C LEU A 372 7.29 -8.20 -6.81
N ASN A 373 8.22 -8.72 -6.01
CA ASN A 373 9.05 -9.86 -6.37
C ASN A 373 8.96 -10.95 -5.30
N VAL A 374 8.48 -12.12 -5.70
CA VAL A 374 8.37 -13.31 -4.85
C VAL A 374 9.48 -14.32 -5.08
N THR A 375 10.42 -14.03 -6.01
CA THR A 375 11.63 -14.82 -6.17
C THR A 375 12.64 -14.39 -5.10
N ASP A 376 13.12 -15.34 -4.32
CA ASP A 376 14.12 -15.09 -3.28
C ASP A 376 15.45 -14.68 -3.92
N LYS A 377 15.79 -13.39 -3.85
CA LYS A 377 17.09 -12.89 -4.32
C LYS A 377 18.21 -13.15 -3.31
N ASN A 378 17.90 -13.43 -2.05
CA ASN A 378 18.84 -13.64 -0.96
C ASN A 378 19.12 -15.13 -0.69
N GLY A 379 18.76 -15.98 -1.64
CA GLY A 379 19.05 -17.41 -1.57
C GLY A 379 20.49 -17.76 -1.92
N THR A 380 21.47 -17.07 -1.36
CA THR A 380 22.83 -17.63 -1.31
C THR A 380 22.84 -18.66 -0.20
N ALA A 381 23.05 -19.87 -0.64
CA ALA A 381 23.28 -21.04 0.19
C ALA A 381 24.38 -20.79 1.23
#